data_06b825b50e7aa8fa73f557c81fb08dde
#
_entry.id   06b825b50e7aa8fa73f557c81fb08dde
#
_cell.length_a   1.000
_cell.length_b   1.000
_cell.length_c   1.000
_cell.angle_alpha   90.00
_cell.angle_beta   90.00
_cell.angle_gamma   90.00
#
_symmetry.space_group_name_H-M   'P 1'
#
loop_
_entity.id
_entity.type
_entity.pdbx_description
1 polymer ?
#
loop_
_entity_poly.entity_id
_entity_poly.type
_entity_poly.pdbx_seq_one_letter_code
_entity_poly.pdbx_strand_id
1 'polypeptide(L)'
;MNSSQSKIYFLIVFLPFLLLNCRKGPSISKAEVQKLSKDYFTRLCTKTAECASRYLETLPASEKTSENSAYSVDQCMEEQKDQNILPDEYEKVTDAQIAKVKVCMEDLLKVPCEDMEGGGIPSCQELFQSSKDE
;
A
#
# COMPACT_ATOMS: atom_id res chain seq x y z
N MET A 1 -19.55 -57.16 11.54
CA MET A 1 -18.71 -55.96 11.78
C MET A 1 -19.59 -54.75 11.46
N ASN A 2 -19.88 -53.93 12.49
CA ASN A 2 -20.92 -52.92 12.46
C ASN A 2 -20.54 -51.72 11.59
N SER A 3 -21.27 -51.51 10.48
CA SER A 3 -21.21 -50.38 9.57
C SER A 3 -21.37 -49.01 10.26
N SER A 4 -21.85 -48.97 11.48
CA SER A 4 -22.07 -47.76 12.27
C SER A 4 -20.80 -47.17 12.88
N GLN A 5 -19.81 -47.98 13.20
CA GLN A 5 -18.54 -47.49 13.81
C GLN A 5 -17.64 -46.82 12.79
N SER A 6 -17.66 -47.24 11.51
CA SER A 6 -16.86 -46.64 10.45
C SER A 6 -17.27 -45.20 10.12
N LYS A 7 -18.56 -44.87 10.27
CA LYS A 7 -19.05 -43.49 10.01
C LYS A 7 -18.67 -42.48 11.08
N ILE A 8 -18.51 -42.95 12.31
CA ILE A 8 -18.12 -42.09 13.44
C ILE A 8 -16.64 -41.72 13.36
N TYR A 9 -15.76 -42.65 12.96
CA TYR A 9 -14.34 -42.37 12.76
C TYR A 9 -14.08 -41.39 11.63
N PHE A 10 -14.87 -41.43 10.55
CA PHE A 10 -14.75 -40.51 9.43
C PHE A 10 -15.14 -39.09 9.82
N LEU A 11 -16.13 -38.92 10.70
CA LEU A 11 -16.54 -37.60 11.21
C LEU A 11 -15.52 -36.99 12.17
N ILE A 12 -14.85 -37.79 13.01
CA ILE A 12 -13.87 -37.32 14.00
C ILE A 12 -12.56 -36.91 13.33
N VAL A 13 -12.16 -37.55 12.21
CA VAL A 13 -10.92 -37.20 11.50
C VAL A 13 -11.09 -35.97 10.61
N PHE A 14 -12.31 -35.68 10.11
CA PHE A 14 -12.57 -34.52 9.24
C PHE A 14 -12.85 -33.22 10.02
N LEU A 15 -13.28 -33.31 11.28
CA LEU A 15 -13.64 -32.14 12.09
C LEU A 15 -12.43 -31.20 12.37
N PRO A 16 -11.22 -31.70 12.68
CA PRO A 16 -10.09 -30.79 12.93
C PRO A 16 -9.57 -30.09 11.65
N PHE A 17 -9.84 -30.64 10.45
CA PHE A 17 -9.42 -30.00 9.19
C PHE A 17 -10.23 -28.76 8.83
N LEU A 18 -11.48 -28.65 9.32
CA LEU A 18 -12.33 -27.48 9.09
C LEU A 18 -11.96 -26.29 9.99
N LEU A 19 -11.25 -26.51 11.09
CA LEU A 19 -10.84 -25.45 12.02
C LEU A 19 -9.50 -24.79 11.64
N LEU A 20 -8.75 -25.37 10.69
CA LEU A 20 -7.47 -24.84 10.25
C LEU A 20 -7.57 -23.73 9.19
N ASN A 21 -8.76 -23.44 8.69
CA ASN A 21 -9.02 -22.37 7.72
C ASN A 21 -9.48 -21.04 8.36
N CYS A 22 -9.17 -20.79 9.63
CA CYS A 22 -9.20 -19.42 10.14
C CYS A 22 -8.13 -18.63 9.40
N ARG A 23 -8.51 -17.94 8.31
CA ARG A 23 -7.68 -16.86 7.76
C ARG A 23 -7.40 -15.90 8.91
N LYS A 24 -6.19 -15.98 9.44
CA LYS A 24 -5.71 -14.94 10.34
C LYS A 24 -5.67 -13.68 9.50
N GLY A 25 -6.43 -12.68 9.86
CA GLY A 25 -6.26 -11.33 9.35
C GLY A 25 -4.80 -10.88 9.54
N PRO A 26 -4.46 -9.67 9.09
CA PRO A 26 -3.09 -9.14 9.20
C PRO A 26 -2.66 -9.10 10.67
N SER A 27 -1.34 -9.13 10.91
CA SER A 27 -0.74 -9.09 12.25
C SER A 27 -0.91 -7.75 12.97
N ILE A 28 -1.33 -6.70 12.24
CA ILE A 28 -1.57 -5.36 12.78
C ILE A 28 -3.07 -5.03 12.78
N SER A 29 -3.48 -4.13 13.66
CA SER A 29 -4.89 -3.72 13.80
C SER A 29 -5.39 -2.90 12.60
N LYS A 30 -6.71 -2.82 12.44
CA LYS A 30 -7.35 -1.98 11.41
C LYS A 30 -6.91 -0.51 11.49
N ALA A 31 -6.76 0.04 12.68
CA ALA A 31 -6.29 1.41 12.89
C ALA A 31 -4.84 1.59 12.40
N GLU A 32 -3.98 0.58 12.61
CA GLU A 32 -2.60 0.61 12.12
C GLU A 32 -2.52 0.48 10.60
N VAL A 33 -3.40 -0.33 9.96
CA VAL A 33 -3.52 -0.41 8.49
C VAL A 33 -3.91 0.94 7.91
N GLN A 34 -4.91 1.61 8.48
CA GLN A 34 -5.34 2.94 8.05
C GLN A 34 -4.23 3.98 8.24
N LYS A 35 -3.53 3.93 9.37
CA LYS A 35 -2.39 4.79 9.62
C LYS A 35 -1.27 4.57 8.60
N LEU A 36 -0.95 3.32 8.28
CA LEU A 36 0.07 2.97 7.30
C LEU A 36 -0.26 3.54 5.90
N SER A 37 -1.52 3.43 5.48
CA SER A 37 -1.99 4.02 4.22
C SER A 37 -1.84 5.54 4.21
N LYS A 38 -2.24 6.21 5.28
CA LYS A 38 -2.07 7.67 5.42
C LYS A 38 -0.61 8.08 5.45
N ASP A 39 0.24 7.36 6.17
CA ASP A 39 1.68 7.62 6.26
C ASP A 39 2.35 7.46 4.88
N TYR A 40 1.91 6.48 4.07
CA TYR A 40 2.37 6.30 2.69
C TYR A 40 2.07 7.54 1.84
N PHE A 41 0.81 7.99 1.79
CA PHE A 41 0.45 9.17 0.98
C PHE A 41 1.11 10.44 1.48
N THR A 42 1.27 10.59 2.79
CA THR A 42 2.01 11.74 3.35
C THR A 42 3.45 11.78 2.86
N ARG A 43 4.15 10.64 2.84
CA ARG A 43 5.53 10.55 2.34
C ARG A 43 5.59 10.77 0.83
N LEU A 44 4.68 10.17 0.08
CA LEU A 44 4.58 10.35 -1.37
C LEU A 44 4.40 11.84 -1.70
N CYS A 45 3.42 12.50 -1.10
CA CYS A 45 3.13 13.91 -1.34
C CYS A 45 4.27 14.83 -0.91
N THR A 46 4.94 14.52 0.22
CA THR A 46 6.12 15.27 0.67
C THR A 46 7.24 15.17 -0.34
N LYS A 47 7.54 13.96 -0.83
CA LYS A 47 8.58 13.74 -1.84
C LYS A 47 8.25 14.40 -3.17
N THR A 48 7.01 14.30 -3.61
CA THR A 48 6.55 14.94 -4.85
C THR A 48 6.67 16.46 -4.76
N ALA A 49 6.27 17.07 -3.65
CA ALA A 49 6.41 18.51 -3.43
C ALA A 49 7.89 18.95 -3.38
N GLU A 50 8.76 18.16 -2.75
CA GLU A 50 10.22 18.40 -2.76
C GLU A 50 10.76 18.41 -4.19
N CYS A 51 10.43 17.41 -4.99
CA CYS A 51 10.92 17.28 -6.36
C CYS A 51 10.36 18.39 -7.27
N ALA A 52 9.08 18.73 -7.13
CA ALA A 52 8.46 19.85 -7.84
C ALA A 52 9.17 21.19 -7.51
N SER A 53 9.47 21.42 -6.24
CA SER A 53 10.20 22.64 -5.81
C SER A 53 11.58 22.70 -6.44
N ARG A 54 12.35 21.61 -6.43
CA ARG A 54 13.67 21.55 -7.07
C ARG A 54 13.59 21.79 -8.57
N TYR A 55 12.61 21.23 -9.26
CA TYR A 55 12.38 21.47 -10.67
C TYR A 55 12.12 22.95 -10.95
N LEU A 56 11.25 23.60 -10.17
CA LEU A 56 10.96 25.03 -10.29
C LEU A 56 12.19 25.92 -10.08
N GLU A 57 13.13 25.50 -9.22
CA GLU A 57 14.39 26.24 -9.02
C GLU A 57 15.25 26.26 -10.29
N THR A 58 15.18 25.21 -11.11
CA THR A 58 15.94 25.10 -12.37
C THR A 58 15.35 25.91 -13.53
N LEU A 59 14.06 26.30 -13.44
CA LEU A 59 13.40 27.06 -14.49
C LEU A 59 13.88 28.51 -14.58
N PRO A 60 13.97 29.08 -15.80
CA PRO A 60 14.18 30.51 -16.01
C PRO A 60 13.07 31.33 -15.31
N ALA A 61 13.41 32.54 -14.87
CA ALA A 61 12.46 33.42 -14.17
C ALA A 61 11.18 33.71 -15.02
N SER A 62 11.29 33.68 -16.34
CA SER A 62 10.17 33.87 -17.29
C SER A 62 9.18 32.72 -17.30
N GLU A 63 9.59 31.53 -16.85
CA GLU A 63 8.76 30.30 -16.82
C GLU A 63 8.21 30.00 -15.43
N LYS A 64 8.64 30.77 -14.42
CA LYS A 64 8.12 30.66 -13.05
C LYS A 64 6.78 31.38 -12.94
N THR A 65 5.71 30.72 -13.40
CA THR A 65 4.35 31.24 -13.29
C THR A 65 3.73 30.89 -11.94
N SER A 66 2.66 31.61 -11.56
CA SER A 66 1.91 31.31 -10.33
C SER A 66 1.29 29.90 -10.33
N GLU A 67 1.03 29.31 -11.49
CA GLU A 67 0.54 27.95 -11.64
C GLU A 67 1.55 26.90 -11.22
N ASN A 68 2.85 27.16 -11.43
CA ASN A 68 3.92 26.27 -11.05
C ASN A 68 4.26 26.33 -9.53
N SER A 69 3.80 27.37 -8.82
CA SER A 69 4.09 27.54 -7.40
C SER A 69 3.17 26.71 -6.47
N ALA A 70 2.17 26.03 -7.02
CA ALA A 70 1.02 25.53 -6.27
C ALA A 70 1.09 24.04 -5.88
N TYR A 71 2.16 23.31 -6.18
CA TYR A 71 2.23 21.90 -5.79
C TYR A 71 2.61 21.79 -4.31
N SER A 72 1.61 21.90 -3.45
CA SER A 72 1.80 21.76 -2.01
C SER A 72 1.48 20.33 -1.54
N VAL A 73 2.05 19.95 -0.40
CA VAL A 73 1.72 18.66 0.26
C VAL A 73 0.22 18.56 0.52
N ASP A 74 -0.42 19.65 0.96
CA ASP A 74 -1.84 19.67 1.30
C ASP A 74 -2.72 19.44 0.07
N GLN A 75 -2.38 20.03 -1.08
CA GLN A 75 -3.08 19.79 -2.33
C GLN A 75 -2.95 18.34 -2.78
N CYS A 76 -1.74 17.80 -2.78
CA CYS A 76 -1.50 16.39 -3.10
C CYS A 76 -2.29 15.46 -2.17
N MET A 77 -2.30 15.73 -0.87
CA MET A 77 -3.05 14.94 0.11
C MET A 77 -4.57 15.01 -0.14
N GLU A 78 -5.09 16.16 -0.56
CA GLU A 78 -6.50 16.30 -0.92
C GLU A 78 -6.84 15.49 -2.18
N GLU A 79 -5.96 15.46 -3.18
CA GLU A 79 -6.11 14.63 -4.40
C GLU A 79 -6.07 13.13 -4.10
N GLN A 80 -5.34 12.72 -3.05
CA GLN A 80 -5.17 11.32 -2.66
C GLN A 80 -6.15 10.87 -1.56
N LYS A 81 -7.03 11.73 -1.07
CA LYS A 81 -7.89 11.44 0.10
C LYS A 81 -8.78 10.21 -0.04
N ASP A 82 -9.20 9.90 -1.28
CA ASP A 82 -10.07 8.77 -1.59
C ASP A 82 -9.27 7.55 -2.12
N GLN A 83 -7.94 7.62 -2.08
CA GLN A 83 -7.07 6.53 -2.51
C GLN A 83 -6.64 5.67 -1.32
N ASN A 84 -6.57 4.36 -1.55
CA ASN A 84 -6.03 3.39 -0.60
C ASN A 84 -4.90 2.60 -1.25
N ILE A 85 -3.78 2.47 -0.53
CA ILE A 85 -2.64 1.65 -0.97
C ILE A 85 -2.81 0.17 -0.59
N LEU A 86 -3.73 -0.13 0.31
CA LEU A 86 -4.10 -1.46 0.78
C LEU A 86 -5.59 -1.69 0.51
N PRO A 87 -6.07 -2.94 0.43
CA PRO A 87 -7.49 -3.24 0.28
C PRO A 87 -8.36 -2.54 1.31
N ASP A 88 -9.53 -2.02 0.90
CA ASP A 88 -10.49 -1.35 1.78
C ASP A 88 -11.04 -2.30 2.86
N GLU A 89 -11.19 -3.56 2.49
CA GLU A 89 -11.64 -4.61 3.40
C GLU A 89 -10.43 -5.13 4.20
N TYR A 90 -10.43 -4.79 5.50
CA TYR A 90 -9.34 -5.16 6.42
C TYR A 90 -9.00 -6.65 6.39
N GLU A 91 -10.00 -7.51 6.24
CA GLU A 91 -9.86 -8.97 6.21
C GLU A 91 -9.11 -9.48 4.96
N LYS A 92 -9.02 -8.66 3.92
CA LYS A 92 -8.25 -8.95 2.70
C LYS A 92 -6.81 -8.47 2.76
N VAL A 93 -6.48 -7.63 3.74
CA VAL A 93 -5.10 -7.15 3.93
C VAL A 93 -4.23 -8.30 4.43
N THR A 94 -3.05 -8.46 3.84
CA THR A 94 -2.08 -9.48 4.22
C THR A 94 -0.80 -8.86 4.78
N ASP A 95 -0.10 -9.62 5.63
CA ASP A 95 1.22 -9.19 6.15
C ASP A 95 2.25 -8.97 5.04
N ALA A 96 2.14 -9.71 3.93
CA ALA A 96 2.99 -9.53 2.77
C ALA A 96 2.75 -8.17 2.08
N GLN A 97 1.49 -7.73 1.94
CA GLN A 97 1.16 -6.40 1.41
C GLN A 97 1.67 -5.30 2.35
N ILE A 98 1.49 -5.47 3.66
CA ILE A 98 2.01 -4.53 4.67
C ILE A 98 3.53 -4.40 4.56
N ALA A 99 4.25 -5.50 4.43
CA ALA A 99 5.70 -5.49 4.26
C ALA A 99 6.13 -4.76 2.98
N LYS A 100 5.44 -4.99 1.86
CA LYS A 100 5.70 -4.29 0.59
C LYS A 100 5.47 -2.78 0.71
N VAL A 101 4.38 -2.35 1.35
CA VAL A 101 4.11 -0.91 1.60
C VAL A 101 5.26 -0.28 2.40
N LYS A 102 5.73 -0.94 3.45
CA LYS A 102 6.85 -0.44 4.26
C LYS A 102 8.13 -0.28 3.45
N VAL A 103 8.48 -1.28 2.62
CA VAL A 103 9.66 -1.21 1.74
C VAL A 103 9.53 -0.05 0.74
N CYS A 104 8.37 0.08 0.08
CA CYS A 104 8.10 1.19 -0.82
C CYS A 104 8.26 2.55 -0.11
N MET A 105 7.73 2.71 1.11
CA MET A 105 7.86 3.94 1.90
C MET A 105 9.31 4.28 2.27
N GLU A 106 10.15 3.29 2.51
CA GLU A 106 11.58 3.49 2.76
C GLU A 106 12.33 3.94 1.50
N ASP A 107 12.00 3.34 0.36
CA ASP A 107 12.61 3.67 -0.92
C ASP A 107 12.18 5.05 -1.42
N LEU A 108 10.91 5.45 -1.18
CA LEU A 108 10.42 6.81 -1.45
C LEU A 108 11.32 7.90 -0.82
N LEU A 109 11.87 7.66 0.35
CA LEU A 109 12.73 8.62 1.03
C LEU A 109 14.12 8.74 0.41
N LYS A 110 14.57 7.69 -0.29
CA LYS A 110 15.94 7.56 -0.82
C LYS A 110 16.02 7.89 -2.30
N VAL A 111 14.91 7.79 -3.03
CA VAL A 111 14.89 7.93 -4.48
C VAL A 111 15.25 9.37 -4.89
N PRO A 112 16.14 9.57 -5.87
CA PRO A 112 16.38 10.87 -6.49
C PRO A 112 15.14 11.35 -7.24
N CYS A 113 14.98 12.68 -7.37
CA CYS A 113 13.81 13.23 -8.08
C CYS A 113 13.78 12.85 -9.57
N GLU A 114 14.94 12.71 -10.19
CA GLU A 114 15.09 12.30 -11.59
C GLU A 114 14.49 10.92 -11.85
N ASP A 115 14.62 10.01 -10.88
CA ASP A 115 14.09 8.64 -10.98
C ASP A 115 12.57 8.59 -10.75
N MET A 116 12.00 9.56 -10.04
CA MET A 116 10.54 9.68 -9.88
C MET A 116 9.85 10.04 -11.20
N GLU A 117 10.49 10.84 -12.05
CA GLU A 117 9.96 11.22 -13.37
C GLU A 117 10.09 10.10 -14.41
N GLY A 118 11.10 9.23 -14.26
CA GLY A 118 11.49 8.23 -15.26
C GLY A 118 10.74 6.90 -15.23
N GLY A 119 9.79 6.66 -14.33
CA GLY A 119 9.07 5.39 -14.31
C GLY A 119 8.75 4.83 -12.93
N GLY A 120 8.96 5.59 -11.89
CA GLY A 120 8.56 5.25 -10.54
C GLY A 120 9.56 4.34 -9.80
N ILE A 121 9.24 4.10 -8.56
CA ILE A 121 10.05 3.30 -7.64
C ILE A 121 9.67 1.83 -7.80
N PRO A 122 10.60 0.92 -8.18
CA PRO A 122 10.28 -0.48 -8.45
C PRO A 122 9.51 -1.17 -7.33
N SER A 123 9.90 -0.96 -6.07
CA SER A 123 9.21 -1.52 -4.90
C SER A 123 7.77 -1.02 -4.72
N CYS A 124 7.46 0.19 -5.22
CA CYS A 124 6.11 0.74 -5.20
C CYS A 124 5.27 0.24 -6.38
N GLN A 125 5.88 0.01 -7.55
CA GLN A 125 5.17 -0.54 -8.72
C GLN A 125 4.60 -1.93 -8.45
N GLU A 126 5.30 -2.77 -7.69
CA GLU A 126 4.83 -4.09 -7.29
C GLU A 126 3.55 -4.07 -6.46
N LEU A 127 3.29 -2.97 -5.73
CA LEU A 127 2.05 -2.79 -4.98
C LEU A 127 0.82 -2.64 -5.90
N PHE A 128 0.98 -1.88 -6.99
CA PHE A 128 -0.11 -1.60 -7.91
C PHE A 128 -0.37 -2.74 -8.91
N GLN A 129 0.60 -3.62 -9.13
CA GLN A 129 0.44 -4.78 -10.00
C GLN A 129 -0.33 -5.91 -9.32
N SER A 130 -0.09 -6.14 -8.03
CA SER A 130 -0.77 -7.20 -7.27
C SER A 130 -2.26 -6.94 -7.03
N SER A 131 -2.74 -5.71 -7.21
CA SER A 131 -4.18 -5.37 -7.07
C SER A 131 -4.99 -5.59 -8.34
N LYS A 132 -4.36 -5.96 -9.47
CA LYS A 132 -5.03 -6.21 -10.75
C LYS A 132 -5.32 -7.69 -11.03
N ASP A 133 -4.73 -8.59 -10.24
CA ASP A 133 -4.81 -10.04 -10.45
C ASP A 133 -5.83 -10.73 -9.50
N GLU A 134 -6.61 -9.97 -8.73
CA GLU A 134 -7.75 -10.44 -7.92
C GLU A 134 -9.09 -9.97 -8.49
#